data_2785eb15049966f48d476b1ca30cbdab
#
_entry.id   2785eb15049966f48d476b1ca30cbdab
#
_cell.length_a   1.000
_cell.length_b   1.000
_cell.length_c   1.000
_cell.angle_alpha   90.00
_cell.angle_beta   90.00
_cell.angle_gamma   90.00
#
_symmetry.space_group_name_H-M   'P 1'
#
loop_
_entity.id
_entity.type
_entity.pdbx_description
1 polymer ?
#
loop_
_entity_poly.entity_id
_entity_poly.type
_entity_poly.pdbx_seq_one_letter_code
_entity_poly.pdbx_strand_id
1 'polypeptide(L)'
;MKLLNNMNKDRFIKFQSSVENTWIKRMTWNGLYNNESWVTINVAKFLKEAKPFEGTMFSNINDFWKFINKIKIDYVKWCKDIEDLDDKEVEALQKFFIGCIGEYFFVTLFKEHNTLVINNKLYRFDYVCPRLDDEKDYGVDLTGVVSNSTENKSNECALQVKFWNPFNKDFQMTYDILSRVFTDAILNDFIDKNENENIFVCWLNDDKNISKALRHSPIWDYIIFIGKKELNDNINGKFPEFWNILIENLNNI
;
A
#
# COMPACT_ATOMS: atom_id res chain seq x y z
N MET A 1 13.10 -27.30 -5.18
CA MET A 1 13.00 -26.24 -6.21
C MET A 1 11.79 -26.35 -7.13
N LYS A 2 11.39 -27.50 -7.69
CA LYS A 2 10.17 -27.62 -8.53
C LYS A 2 8.84 -27.53 -7.76
N LEU A 3 8.75 -27.88 -6.50
CA LEU A 3 7.52 -27.85 -5.69
C LEU A 3 7.16 -26.44 -5.22
N LEU A 4 8.14 -25.60 -4.86
CA LEU A 4 7.88 -24.19 -4.49
C LEU A 4 7.37 -23.37 -5.68
N ASN A 5 7.96 -23.57 -6.88
CA ASN A 5 7.50 -22.87 -8.10
C ASN A 5 6.04 -23.22 -8.49
N ASN A 6 5.56 -24.41 -8.16
CA ASN A 6 4.18 -24.80 -8.50
C ASN A 6 3.16 -24.28 -7.48
N MET A 7 3.47 -24.28 -6.19
CA MET A 7 2.58 -23.74 -5.15
C MET A 7 2.36 -22.21 -5.32
N ASN A 8 3.43 -21.48 -5.58
CA ASN A 8 3.34 -20.02 -5.83
C ASN A 8 2.56 -19.70 -7.10
N LYS A 9 2.71 -20.53 -8.15
CA LYS A 9 2.00 -20.33 -9.41
C LYS A 9 0.49 -20.55 -9.30
N ASP A 10 0.05 -21.55 -8.55
CA ASP A 10 -1.38 -21.85 -8.37
C ASP A 10 -2.06 -20.85 -7.42
N ARG A 11 -1.38 -20.42 -6.37
CA ARG A 11 -1.81 -19.31 -5.51
C ARG A 11 -1.96 -18.03 -6.34
N PHE A 12 -1.02 -17.78 -7.20
CA PHE A 12 -0.97 -16.60 -8.06
C PHE A 12 -2.03 -16.61 -9.18
N ILE A 13 -2.30 -17.74 -9.82
CA ILE A 13 -3.34 -17.87 -10.85
C ILE A 13 -4.74 -17.65 -10.23
N LYS A 14 -5.00 -18.22 -9.05
CA LYS A 14 -6.22 -17.90 -8.28
C LYS A 14 -6.32 -16.40 -7.95
N PHE A 15 -5.18 -15.77 -7.75
CA PHE A 15 -5.07 -14.37 -7.42
C PHE A 15 -5.37 -13.45 -8.61
N GLN A 16 -4.78 -13.67 -9.79
CA GLN A 16 -5.06 -12.87 -10.99
C GLN A 16 -6.55 -12.86 -11.38
N SER A 17 -7.24 -13.99 -11.22
CA SER A 17 -8.68 -14.09 -11.49
C SER A 17 -9.56 -13.36 -10.47
N SER A 18 -9.02 -12.96 -9.33
CA SER A 18 -9.74 -12.29 -8.24
C SER A 18 -9.35 -10.81 -8.04
N VAL A 19 -8.35 -10.30 -8.78
CA VAL A 19 -7.77 -8.96 -8.55
C VAL A 19 -8.82 -7.84 -8.62
N GLU A 20 -9.68 -7.84 -9.63
CA GLU A 20 -10.74 -6.82 -9.74
C GLU A 20 -11.72 -6.89 -8.56
N ASN A 21 -12.17 -8.09 -8.20
CA ASN A 21 -13.06 -8.29 -7.06
C ASN A 21 -12.38 -7.98 -5.72
N THR A 22 -11.08 -8.24 -5.61
CA THR A 22 -10.29 -7.95 -4.41
C THR A 22 -10.16 -6.44 -4.19
N TRP A 23 -9.90 -5.66 -5.25
CA TRP A 23 -9.86 -4.20 -5.13
C TRP A 23 -11.21 -3.61 -4.77
N ILE A 24 -12.32 -4.11 -5.35
CA ILE A 24 -13.67 -3.66 -4.99
C ILE A 24 -13.92 -3.93 -3.50
N LYS A 25 -13.60 -5.13 -3.01
CA LYS A 25 -13.72 -5.47 -1.58
C LYS A 25 -12.82 -4.60 -0.72
N ARG A 26 -11.55 -4.46 -1.09
CA ARG A 26 -10.56 -3.67 -0.35
C ARG A 26 -10.94 -2.19 -0.27
N MET A 27 -11.57 -1.66 -1.32
CA MET A 27 -12.06 -0.28 -1.39
C MET A 27 -13.47 -0.11 -0.81
N THR A 28 -14.05 -1.15 -0.22
CA THR A 28 -15.36 -1.10 0.41
C THR A 28 -15.19 -1.04 1.93
N TRP A 29 -15.62 0.07 2.50
CA TRP A 29 -15.70 0.23 3.95
C TRP A 29 -17.06 -0.22 4.45
N ASN A 30 -17.05 -1.10 5.46
CA ASN A 30 -18.26 -1.53 6.16
C ASN A 30 -18.15 -1.08 7.62
N GLY A 31 -19.04 -0.21 8.04
CA GLY A 31 -19.12 0.28 9.41
C GLY A 31 -20.48 0.01 10.05
N LEU A 32 -20.49 -0.11 11.37
CA LEU A 32 -21.72 -0.21 12.13
C LEU A 32 -22.20 1.22 12.45
N TYR A 33 -23.32 1.61 11.84
CA TYR A 33 -23.91 2.91 12.08
C TYR A 33 -24.83 2.86 13.30
N ASN A 34 -24.55 3.67 14.31
CA ASN A 34 -25.34 3.78 15.55
C ASN A 34 -25.74 2.44 16.19
N ASN A 35 -24.89 1.40 16.08
CA ASN A 35 -25.14 0.03 16.55
C ASN A 35 -26.39 -0.67 15.95
N GLU A 36 -27.04 -0.11 14.94
CA GLU A 36 -28.30 -0.64 14.41
C GLU A 36 -28.25 -0.98 12.91
N SER A 37 -27.38 -0.34 12.14
CA SER A 37 -27.27 -0.58 10.69
C SER A 37 -25.83 -0.62 10.19
N TRP A 38 -25.59 -1.42 9.14
CA TRP A 38 -24.33 -1.46 8.43
C TRP A 38 -24.35 -0.47 7.28
N VAL A 39 -23.39 0.43 7.28
CA VAL A 39 -23.14 1.35 6.15
C VAL A 39 -22.01 0.80 5.32
N THR A 40 -22.24 0.72 4.02
CA THR A 40 -21.22 0.29 3.05
C THR A 40 -20.86 1.45 2.15
N ILE A 41 -19.62 1.91 2.26
CA ILE A 41 -19.09 3.00 1.44
C ILE A 41 -17.96 2.47 0.57
N ASN A 42 -18.07 2.67 -0.73
CA ASN A 42 -17.16 2.14 -1.71
C ASN A 42 -16.37 3.24 -2.42
N VAL A 43 -15.06 3.28 -2.17
CA VAL A 43 -14.14 4.26 -2.80
C VAL A 43 -14.12 4.09 -4.33
N ALA A 44 -14.18 2.85 -4.84
CA ALA A 44 -14.20 2.61 -6.27
C ALA A 44 -15.45 3.21 -6.93
N LYS A 45 -16.62 3.13 -6.27
CA LYS A 45 -17.85 3.77 -6.74
C LYS A 45 -17.70 5.29 -6.84
N PHE A 46 -17.12 5.93 -5.81
CA PHE A 46 -16.82 7.35 -5.85
C PHE A 46 -15.90 7.71 -7.01
N LEU A 47 -14.80 6.98 -7.19
CA LEU A 47 -13.85 7.23 -8.27
C LEU A 47 -14.51 7.12 -9.65
N LYS A 48 -15.37 6.13 -9.84
CA LYS A 48 -16.10 5.91 -11.09
C LYS A 48 -17.14 7.00 -11.39
N GLU A 49 -17.87 7.45 -10.38
CA GLU A 49 -18.92 8.46 -10.53
C GLU A 49 -18.38 9.88 -10.63
N ALA A 50 -17.44 10.24 -9.77
CA ALA A 50 -16.89 11.60 -9.69
C ALA A 50 -15.75 11.84 -10.68
N LYS A 51 -15.07 10.79 -11.17
CA LYS A 51 -13.91 10.85 -12.07
C LYS A 51 -12.90 11.93 -11.70
N PRO A 52 -12.45 11.98 -10.45
CA PRO A 52 -11.67 13.11 -9.94
C PRO A 52 -10.30 13.23 -10.62
N PHE A 53 -9.80 12.18 -11.26
CA PHE A 53 -8.51 12.15 -11.94
C PHE A 53 -8.58 12.56 -13.42
N GLU A 54 -9.79 12.73 -13.99
CA GLU A 54 -9.95 13.09 -15.38
C GLU A 54 -9.28 14.45 -15.69
N GLY A 55 -8.42 14.47 -16.70
CA GLY A 55 -7.68 15.68 -17.11
C GLY A 55 -6.59 16.15 -16.15
N THR A 56 -6.23 15.35 -15.12
CA THR A 56 -5.16 15.70 -14.20
C THR A 56 -3.79 15.26 -14.73
N MET A 57 -2.74 15.96 -14.28
CA MET A 57 -1.34 15.61 -14.55
C MET A 57 -0.51 15.86 -13.29
N PHE A 58 0.44 14.99 -13.00
CA PHE A 58 1.36 15.14 -11.88
C PHE A 58 2.81 15.14 -12.37
N SER A 59 3.62 16.00 -11.76
CA SER A 59 5.05 16.06 -12.05
C SER A 59 5.89 15.29 -11.04
N ASN A 60 5.33 15.06 -9.85
CA ASN A 60 6.03 14.43 -8.74
C ASN A 60 5.04 13.98 -7.65
N ILE A 61 5.55 13.22 -6.68
CA ILE A 61 4.75 12.65 -5.60
C ILE A 61 4.13 13.71 -4.67
N ASN A 62 4.76 14.88 -4.54
CA ASN A 62 4.21 15.94 -3.69
C ASN A 62 2.94 16.55 -4.30
N ASP A 63 2.92 16.70 -5.63
CA ASP A 63 1.75 17.22 -6.36
C ASP A 63 0.61 16.20 -6.30
N PHE A 64 0.93 14.92 -6.47
CA PHE A 64 -0.03 13.84 -6.29
C PHE A 64 -0.63 13.84 -4.88
N TRP A 65 0.19 13.94 -3.82
CA TRP A 65 -0.30 13.99 -2.46
C TRP A 65 -1.23 15.19 -2.21
N LYS A 66 -0.85 16.39 -2.65
CA LYS A 66 -1.70 17.59 -2.52
C LYS A 66 -3.05 17.38 -3.19
N PHE A 67 -3.05 16.77 -4.35
CA PHE A 67 -4.27 16.47 -5.09
C PHE A 67 -5.14 15.46 -4.36
N ILE A 68 -4.59 14.33 -3.91
CA ILE A 68 -5.31 13.34 -3.10
C ILE A 68 -5.91 13.95 -1.85
N ASN A 69 -5.15 14.81 -1.16
CA ASN A 69 -5.65 15.49 0.03
C ASN A 69 -6.82 16.45 -0.26
N LYS A 70 -6.91 16.99 -1.46
CA LYS A 70 -8.06 17.77 -1.94
C LYS A 70 -9.25 16.85 -2.24
N ILE A 71 -9.05 15.82 -3.05
CA ILE A 71 -10.12 14.87 -3.41
C ILE A 71 -10.72 14.18 -2.19
N LYS A 72 -9.93 13.92 -1.16
CA LYS A 72 -10.41 13.40 0.12
C LYS A 72 -11.59 14.19 0.68
N ILE A 73 -11.59 15.53 0.51
CA ILE A 73 -12.68 16.39 0.95
C ILE A 73 -13.93 16.16 0.09
N ASP A 74 -13.75 16.01 -1.22
CA ASP A 74 -14.86 15.77 -2.14
C ASP A 74 -15.46 14.37 -1.91
N TYR A 75 -14.60 13.37 -1.61
CA TYR A 75 -15.03 12.04 -1.20
C TYR A 75 -15.91 12.08 0.06
N VAL A 76 -15.51 12.82 1.08
CA VAL A 76 -16.32 12.97 2.31
C VAL A 76 -17.66 13.63 2.04
N LYS A 77 -17.69 14.65 1.18
CA LYS A 77 -18.97 15.28 0.79
C LYS A 77 -19.86 14.27 0.09
N TRP A 78 -19.33 13.54 -0.87
CA TRP A 78 -20.06 12.48 -1.56
C TRP A 78 -20.60 11.42 -0.59
N CYS A 79 -19.83 11.01 0.43
CA CYS A 79 -20.30 10.11 1.46
C CYS A 79 -21.45 10.70 2.29
N LYS A 80 -21.36 11.99 2.66
CA LYS A 80 -22.41 12.69 3.43
C LYS A 80 -23.72 12.89 2.64
N ASP A 81 -23.63 12.95 1.32
CA ASP A 81 -24.82 13.01 0.46
C ASP A 81 -25.58 11.67 0.42
N ILE A 82 -24.91 10.56 0.81
CA ILE A 82 -25.48 9.23 0.86
C ILE A 82 -25.96 8.88 2.26
N GLU A 83 -25.22 9.28 3.29
CA GLU A 83 -25.42 8.88 4.69
C GLU A 83 -25.20 10.07 5.65
N ASP A 84 -25.94 10.09 6.74
CA ASP A 84 -25.78 11.07 7.83
C ASP A 84 -24.64 10.62 8.75
N LEU A 85 -23.42 11.12 8.50
CA LEU A 85 -22.18 10.69 9.14
C LEU A 85 -21.76 11.64 10.27
N ASP A 86 -21.35 11.07 11.40
CA ASP A 86 -20.72 11.81 12.48
C ASP A 86 -19.24 12.16 12.19
N ASP A 87 -18.64 13.00 13.04
CA ASP A 87 -17.26 13.46 12.85
C ASP A 87 -16.22 12.32 12.93
N LYS A 88 -16.48 11.27 13.72
CA LYS A 88 -15.58 10.12 13.86
C LYS A 88 -15.62 9.23 12.62
N GLU A 89 -16.81 9.03 12.07
CA GLU A 89 -17.02 8.29 10.82
C GLU A 89 -16.37 9.04 9.66
N VAL A 90 -16.52 10.37 9.61
CA VAL A 90 -15.85 11.22 8.63
C VAL A 90 -14.33 11.06 8.71
N GLU A 91 -13.76 11.09 9.92
CA GLU A 91 -12.32 10.88 10.10
C GLU A 91 -11.88 9.48 9.67
N ALA A 92 -12.65 8.44 10.01
CA ALA A 92 -12.37 7.07 9.61
C ALA A 92 -12.40 6.91 8.08
N LEU A 93 -13.41 7.47 7.41
CA LEU A 93 -13.53 7.46 5.95
C LEU A 93 -12.40 8.20 5.25
N GLN A 94 -11.94 9.32 5.80
CA GLN A 94 -10.78 10.04 5.26
C GLN A 94 -9.51 9.19 5.32
N LYS A 95 -9.28 8.50 6.44
CA LYS A 95 -8.14 7.60 6.61
C LYS A 95 -8.23 6.40 5.67
N PHE A 96 -9.42 5.83 5.56
CA PHE A 96 -9.69 4.71 4.66
C PHE A 96 -9.44 5.08 3.19
N PHE A 97 -9.96 6.21 2.72
CA PHE A 97 -9.73 6.71 1.37
C PHE A 97 -8.23 6.85 1.06
N ILE A 98 -7.49 7.52 1.95
CA ILE A 98 -6.04 7.71 1.80
C ILE A 98 -5.31 6.36 1.79
N GLY A 99 -5.71 5.42 2.62
CA GLY A 99 -5.15 4.06 2.66
C GLY A 99 -5.35 3.34 1.33
N CYS A 100 -6.59 3.28 0.84
CA CYS A 100 -6.92 2.65 -0.44
C CYS A 100 -6.11 3.22 -1.62
N ILE A 101 -6.02 4.55 -1.72
CA ILE A 101 -5.23 5.20 -2.78
C ILE A 101 -3.74 4.89 -2.62
N GLY A 102 -3.24 4.84 -1.39
CA GLY A 102 -1.84 4.51 -1.11
C GLY A 102 -1.48 3.09 -1.50
N GLU A 103 -2.29 2.12 -1.12
CA GLU A 103 -2.11 0.72 -1.50
C GLU A 103 -2.14 0.57 -3.03
N TYR A 104 -3.12 1.18 -3.67
CA TYR A 104 -3.26 1.15 -5.13
C TYR A 104 -2.07 1.80 -5.85
N PHE A 105 -1.56 2.92 -5.32
CA PHE A 105 -0.34 3.57 -5.81
C PHE A 105 0.85 2.61 -5.80
N PHE A 106 1.10 1.94 -4.68
CA PHE A 106 2.26 1.05 -4.58
C PHE A 106 2.10 -0.23 -5.40
N VAL A 107 0.91 -0.80 -5.49
CA VAL A 107 0.67 -1.95 -6.38
C VAL A 107 0.90 -1.57 -7.85
N THR A 108 0.41 -0.40 -8.28
CA THR A 108 0.68 0.10 -9.64
C THR A 108 2.17 0.34 -9.85
N LEU A 109 2.86 0.90 -8.85
CA LEU A 109 4.30 1.11 -8.90
C LEU A 109 5.06 -0.20 -9.14
N PHE A 110 4.79 -1.23 -8.35
CA PHE A 110 5.47 -2.51 -8.48
C PHE A 110 5.10 -3.26 -9.76
N LYS A 111 3.92 -3.04 -10.30
CA LYS A 111 3.50 -3.60 -11.58
C LYS A 111 4.26 -2.98 -12.75
N GLU A 112 4.42 -1.66 -12.74
CA GLU A 112 5.03 -0.91 -13.85
C GLU A 112 6.55 -0.77 -13.70
N HIS A 113 7.05 -0.74 -12.47
CA HIS A 113 8.45 -0.61 -12.10
C HIS A 113 8.83 -1.66 -11.07
N ASN A 114 8.83 -2.92 -11.50
CA ASN A 114 9.04 -4.06 -10.61
C ASN A 114 10.46 -4.20 -10.06
N THR A 115 11.40 -3.38 -10.51
CA THR A 115 12.80 -3.47 -10.10
C THR A 115 13.23 -2.16 -9.44
N LEU A 116 13.63 -2.23 -8.19
CA LEU A 116 14.08 -1.08 -7.39
C LEU A 116 15.48 -1.30 -6.82
N VAL A 117 16.31 -0.25 -6.83
CA VAL A 117 17.57 -0.22 -6.09
C VAL A 117 17.32 0.38 -4.71
N ILE A 118 17.49 -0.40 -3.65
CA ILE A 118 17.27 -0.01 -2.26
C ILE A 118 18.54 -0.36 -1.47
N ASN A 119 19.14 0.62 -0.79
CA ASN A 119 20.38 0.43 -0.04
C ASN A 119 21.51 -0.24 -0.85
N ASN A 120 21.67 0.16 -2.12
CA ASN A 120 22.64 -0.39 -3.09
C ASN A 120 22.43 -1.88 -3.44
N LYS A 121 21.28 -2.45 -3.11
CA LYS A 121 20.86 -3.78 -3.54
C LYS A 121 19.73 -3.68 -4.55
N LEU A 122 19.75 -4.53 -5.57
CA LEU A 122 18.71 -4.59 -6.58
C LEU A 122 17.64 -5.59 -6.14
N TYR A 123 16.42 -5.12 -5.94
CA TYR A 123 15.24 -5.93 -5.63
C TYR A 123 14.31 -5.96 -6.84
N ARG A 124 13.83 -7.13 -7.18
CA ARG A 124 12.77 -7.32 -8.15
C ARG A 124 11.54 -7.83 -7.44
N PHE A 125 10.44 -7.11 -7.57
CA PHE A 125 9.14 -7.43 -6.99
C PHE A 125 8.27 -8.07 -8.07
N ASP A 126 7.82 -9.28 -7.82
CA ASP A 126 6.89 -9.98 -8.68
C ASP A 126 5.58 -10.17 -7.90
N TYR A 127 4.45 -10.01 -8.60
CA TYR A 127 3.14 -10.37 -8.06
C TYR A 127 2.71 -9.62 -6.79
N VAL A 128 3.09 -8.36 -6.64
CA VAL A 128 2.62 -7.56 -5.51
C VAL A 128 1.14 -7.26 -5.63
N CYS A 129 0.43 -7.48 -4.54
CA CYS A 129 -1.02 -7.48 -4.54
C CYS A 129 -1.60 -7.20 -3.15
N PRO A 130 -2.83 -6.68 -3.05
CA PRO A 130 -3.52 -6.58 -1.79
C PRO A 130 -3.68 -7.95 -1.14
N ARG A 131 -3.57 -7.98 0.18
CA ARG A 131 -3.88 -9.17 0.94
C ARG A 131 -5.37 -9.53 0.81
N LEU A 132 -5.69 -10.82 0.71
CA LEU A 132 -7.07 -11.28 0.62
C LEU A 132 -7.78 -11.17 1.99
N ASP A 133 -9.03 -10.71 1.99
CA ASP A 133 -9.81 -10.32 3.18
C ASP A 133 -10.21 -11.43 4.15
N ASP A 134 -9.93 -12.70 3.85
CA ASP A 134 -10.25 -13.83 4.74
C ASP A 134 -9.27 -13.96 5.92
N GLU A 135 -8.20 -13.17 5.91
CA GLU A 135 -7.16 -13.15 6.90
C GLU A 135 -7.30 -11.88 7.75
N LYS A 136 -7.24 -12.02 9.07
CA LYS A 136 -7.30 -10.87 9.98
C LYS A 136 -6.18 -9.89 9.63
N ASP A 137 -6.56 -8.65 9.33
CA ASP A 137 -5.62 -7.56 9.05
C ASP A 137 -4.93 -7.13 10.35
N TYR A 138 -3.73 -7.64 10.56
CA TYR A 138 -2.88 -7.26 11.69
C TYR A 138 -1.80 -6.25 11.32
N GLY A 139 -1.78 -5.79 10.06
CA GLY A 139 -0.89 -4.74 9.61
C GLY A 139 -0.08 -5.02 8.34
N VAL A 140 -0.18 -6.19 7.72
CA VAL A 140 0.34 -6.45 6.38
C VAL A 140 -0.71 -6.06 5.34
N ASP A 141 -0.46 -5.01 4.57
CA ASP A 141 -1.43 -4.49 3.59
C ASP A 141 -1.32 -5.22 2.24
N LEU A 142 -0.09 -5.52 1.81
CA LEU A 142 0.18 -6.16 0.54
C LEU A 142 1.10 -7.38 0.73
N THR A 143 0.99 -8.33 -0.19
CA THR A 143 1.89 -9.48 -0.28
C THR A 143 2.48 -9.58 -1.67
N GLY A 144 3.61 -10.24 -1.82
CA GLY A 144 4.26 -10.40 -3.10
C GLY A 144 5.41 -11.39 -3.05
N VAL A 145 6.13 -11.47 -4.17
CA VAL A 145 7.36 -12.23 -4.27
C VAL A 145 8.49 -11.26 -4.59
N VAL A 146 9.57 -11.34 -3.85
CA VAL A 146 10.76 -10.53 -4.07
C VAL A 146 11.96 -11.41 -4.37
N SER A 147 12.76 -11.00 -5.33
CA SER A 147 14.08 -11.56 -5.57
C SER A 147 15.14 -10.46 -5.45
N ASN A 148 16.27 -10.84 -4.88
CA ASN A 148 17.40 -9.94 -4.72
C ASN A 148 18.55 -10.43 -5.61
N SER A 149 19.23 -9.51 -6.28
CA SER A 149 20.26 -9.83 -7.26
C SER A 149 21.47 -10.58 -6.70
N THR A 150 21.67 -10.55 -5.39
CA THR A 150 22.82 -11.21 -4.74
C THR A 150 22.57 -12.68 -4.38
N GLU A 151 21.29 -13.08 -4.27
CA GLU A 151 20.97 -14.39 -3.70
C GLU A 151 20.36 -15.38 -4.70
N ASN A 152 20.02 -14.93 -5.91
CA ASN A 152 19.37 -15.76 -6.95
C ASN A 152 18.14 -16.56 -6.43
N LYS A 153 17.49 -16.07 -5.37
CA LYS A 153 16.39 -16.69 -4.65
C LYS A 153 15.20 -15.75 -4.66
N SER A 154 14.04 -16.30 -4.88
CA SER A 154 12.78 -15.54 -4.80
C SER A 154 12.02 -15.98 -3.56
N ASN A 155 11.64 -15.02 -2.72
CA ASN A 155 10.96 -15.25 -1.45
C ASN A 155 9.60 -14.55 -1.44
N GLU A 156 8.64 -15.09 -0.72
CA GLU A 156 7.43 -14.34 -0.38
C GLU A 156 7.80 -13.16 0.51
N CYS A 157 7.11 -12.03 0.34
CA CYS A 157 7.36 -10.84 1.14
C CYS A 157 6.06 -10.21 1.63
N ALA A 158 6.16 -9.57 2.80
CA ALA A 158 5.11 -8.76 3.37
C ALA A 158 5.40 -7.28 3.13
N LEU A 159 4.39 -6.51 2.73
CA LEU A 159 4.52 -5.07 2.54
C LEU A 159 3.47 -4.33 3.37
N GLN A 160 3.92 -3.33 4.10
CA GLN A 160 3.08 -2.38 4.81
C GLN A 160 3.06 -1.06 4.06
N VAL A 161 1.90 -0.52 3.79
CA VAL A 161 1.74 0.79 3.18
C VAL A 161 1.38 1.83 4.22
N LYS A 162 2.15 2.91 4.28
CA LYS A 162 1.87 4.09 5.11
C LYS A 162 1.84 5.34 4.24
N PHE A 163 0.71 5.57 3.62
CA PHE A 163 0.50 6.69 2.71
C PHE A 163 0.17 7.98 3.48
N TRP A 164 1.12 8.40 4.33
CA TRP A 164 0.95 9.55 5.21
C TRP A 164 1.43 10.85 4.57
N ASN A 165 1.00 11.96 5.19
CA ASN A 165 1.37 13.29 4.73
C ASN A 165 2.90 13.49 4.71
N PRO A 166 3.54 13.58 3.53
CA PRO A 166 4.98 13.74 3.41
C PRO A 166 5.50 15.10 3.92
N PHE A 167 4.60 16.04 4.21
CA PHE A 167 4.93 17.35 4.77
C PHE A 167 4.81 17.41 6.30
N ASN A 168 4.26 16.37 6.92
CA ASN A 168 4.18 16.31 8.38
C ASN A 168 5.53 15.93 8.97
N LYS A 169 6.22 16.94 9.54
CA LYS A 169 7.55 16.77 10.15
C LYS A 169 7.49 16.12 11.53
N ASP A 170 6.35 16.17 12.19
CA ASP A 170 6.18 15.67 13.56
C ASP A 170 5.86 14.17 13.58
N PHE A 171 5.51 13.63 12.44
CA PHE A 171 5.22 12.21 12.32
C PHE A 171 6.51 11.37 12.30
N GLN A 172 6.53 10.34 13.13
CA GLN A 172 7.63 9.38 13.17
C GLN A 172 7.13 7.95 13.03
N MET A 173 7.84 7.15 12.23
CA MET A 173 7.70 5.70 12.22
C MET A 173 8.30 5.15 13.50
N THR A 174 7.48 4.49 14.32
CA THR A 174 7.88 3.98 15.64
C THR A 174 7.89 2.47 15.68
N TYR A 175 8.52 1.91 16.73
CA TYR A 175 8.48 0.49 17.00
C TYR A 175 7.05 -0.05 17.14
N ASP A 176 6.18 0.66 17.86
CA ASP A 176 4.81 0.21 18.12
C ASP A 176 3.98 0.05 16.84
N ILE A 177 4.25 0.91 15.83
CA ILE A 177 3.59 0.84 14.53
C ILE A 177 4.04 -0.42 13.78
N LEU A 178 5.34 -0.71 13.77
CA LEU A 178 5.89 -1.81 12.98
C LEU A 178 5.93 -3.15 13.69
N SER A 179 5.87 -3.18 15.03
CA SER A 179 5.82 -4.43 15.78
C SER A 179 4.60 -5.27 15.45
N ARG A 180 3.46 -4.62 15.17
CA ARG A 180 2.23 -5.32 14.73
C ARG A 180 2.42 -5.95 13.36
N VAL A 181 2.98 -5.20 12.41
CA VAL A 181 3.30 -5.70 11.06
C VAL A 181 4.26 -6.89 11.13
N PHE A 182 5.29 -6.77 11.98
CA PHE A 182 6.27 -7.83 12.19
C PHE A 182 5.62 -9.09 12.77
N THR A 183 4.76 -8.93 13.78
CA THR A 183 4.04 -10.04 14.38
C THR A 183 3.11 -10.72 13.38
N ASP A 184 2.37 -9.94 12.60
CA ASP A 184 1.48 -10.45 11.55
C ASP A 184 2.25 -11.22 10.48
N ALA A 185 3.38 -10.68 10.03
CA ALA A 185 4.23 -11.31 9.03
C ALA A 185 4.80 -12.66 9.52
N ILE A 186 5.14 -12.79 10.82
CA ILE A 186 5.59 -14.05 11.41
C ILE A 186 4.43 -15.04 11.52
N LEU A 187 3.27 -14.61 11.99
CA LEU A 187 2.12 -15.50 12.23
C LEU A 187 1.53 -16.08 10.95
N ASN A 188 1.74 -15.42 9.83
CA ASN A 188 1.25 -15.84 8.52
C ASN A 188 2.36 -16.37 7.59
N ASP A 189 3.48 -16.78 8.16
CA ASP A 189 4.62 -17.40 7.46
C ASP A 189 5.22 -16.56 6.32
N PHE A 190 5.04 -15.22 6.36
CA PHE A 190 5.73 -14.31 5.43
C PHE A 190 7.20 -14.12 5.79
N ILE A 191 7.60 -14.46 7.01
CA ILE A 191 8.97 -14.39 7.49
C ILE A 191 9.36 -15.75 8.06
N ASP A 192 10.30 -16.42 7.43
CA ASP A 192 11.01 -17.53 8.06
C ASP A 192 12.16 -16.97 8.90
N LYS A 193 12.17 -17.28 10.20
CA LYS A 193 13.22 -16.86 11.14
C LYS A 193 14.63 -17.30 10.70
N ASN A 194 14.73 -18.30 9.82
CA ASN A 194 15.98 -18.87 9.33
C ASN A 194 16.44 -18.29 7.99
N GLU A 195 15.64 -17.52 7.29
CA GLU A 195 15.90 -17.14 5.89
C GLU A 195 15.97 -15.62 5.64
N ASN A 196 16.24 -14.77 6.62
CA ASN A 196 16.43 -13.30 6.45
C ASN A 196 15.42 -12.63 5.51
N GLU A 197 14.16 -13.00 5.61
CA GLU A 197 13.10 -12.43 4.78
C GLU A 197 12.72 -11.04 5.30
N ASN A 198 12.57 -10.11 4.37
CA ASN A 198 12.41 -8.72 4.72
C ASN A 198 10.94 -8.30 4.67
N ILE A 199 10.57 -7.45 5.60
CA ILE A 199 9.31 -6.69 5.54
C ILE A 199 9.60 -5.39 4.83
N PHE A 200 8.83 -5.08 3.80
CA PHE A 200 8.93 -3.81 3.10
C PHE A 200 7.92 -2.81 3.65
N VAL A 201 8.41 -1.65 4.04
CA VAL A 201 7.57 -0.53 4.48
C VAL A 201 7.56 0.54 3.40
N CYS A 202 6.44 0.64 2.71
CA CYS A 202 6.20 1.57 1.62
C CYS A 202 5.58 2.87 2.17
N TRP A 203 6.24 4.00 2.01
CA TRP A 203 5.77 5.27 2.55
C TRP A 203 6.26 6.49 1.75
N LEU A 204 5.72 7.67 2.03
CA LEU A 204 6.07 8.90 1.31
C LEU A 204 7.05 9.81 2.06
N ASN A 205 7.53 9.37 3.22
CA ASN A 205 8.40 10.17 4.09
C ASN A 205 9.87 9.79 3.94
N ASP A 206 10.74 10.54 4.57
CA ASP A 206 12.19 10.34 4.57
C ASP A 206 12.66 9.58 5.82
N ASP A 207 13.84 8.99 5.76
CA ASP A 207 14.48 8.26 6.85
C ASP A 207 14.62 9.05 8.14
N LYS A 208 14.73 10.38 8.07
CA LYS A 208 14.73 11.25 9.26
C LYS A 208 13.48 11.13 10.13
N ASN A 209 12.39 10.66 9.55
CA ASN A 209 11.12 10.39 10.22
C ASN A 209 11.06 9.00 10.87
N ILE A 210 12.17 8.27 10.92
CA ILE A 210 12.27 6.98 11.61
C ILE A 210 12.82 7.23 13.02
N SER A 211 12.08 6.77 14.03
CA SER A 211 12.47 6.96 15.43
C SER A 211 13.78 6.24 15.77
N LYS A 212 14.55 6.81 16.72
CA LYS A 212 15.77 6.17 17.20
C LYS A 212 15.48 4.81 17.85
N ALA A 213 14.37 4.69 18.60
CA ALA A 213 13.98 3.45 19.24
C ALA A 213 13.77 2.32 18.23
N LEU A 214 13.15 2.62 17.08
CA LEU A 214 12.96 1.64 16.01
C LEU A 214 14.30 1.20 15.41
N ARG A 215 15.23 2.13 15.18
CA ARG A 215 16.57 1.82 14.61
C ARG A 215 17.42 0.91 15.50
N HIS A 216 17.15 0.90 16.81
CA HIS A 216 17.86 0.05 17.78
C HIS A 216 17.03 -1.17 18.21
N SER A 217 15.91 -1.40 17.57
CA SER A 217 15.03 -2.53 17.90
C SER A 217 15.48 -3.82 17.20
N PRO A 218 15.15 -5.00 17.76
CA PRO A 218 15.47 -6.28 17.14
C PRO A 218 14.81 -6.50 15.78
N ILE A 219 13.72 -5.79 15.47
CA ILE A 219 13.03 -5.93 14.18
C ILE A 219 13.66 -5.11 13.07
N TRP A 220 14.63 -4.23 13.40
CA TRP A 220 15.23 -3.32 12.43
C TRP A 220 15.89 -4.03 11.25
N ASP A 221 16.59 -5.13 11.52
CA ASP A 221 17.32 -5.90 10.51
C ASP A 221 16.39 -6.64 9.51
N TYR A 222 15.11 -6.75 9.84
CA TYR A 222 14.10 -7.38 8.97
C TYR A 222 13.30 -6.37 8.14
N ILE A 223 13.53 -5.07 8.32
CA ILE A 223 12.71 -4.03 7.72
C ILE A 223 13.49 -3.29 6.63
N ILE A 224 12.90 -3.21 5.45
CA ILE A 224 13.39 -2.40 4.34
C ILE A 224 12.37 -1.29 4.06
N PHE A 225 12.83 -0.04 4.11
CA PHE A 225 12.00 1.10 3.78
C PHE A 225 12.08 1.43 2.29
N ILE A 226 10.91 1.64 1.68
CA ILE A 226 10.75 2.20 0.34
C ILE A 226 10.11 3.56 0.52
N GLY A 227 10.93 4.57 0.73
CA GLY A 227 10.54 5.92 1.04
C GLY A 227 10.68 6.88 -0.13
N LYS A 228 10.55 8.15 0.16
CA LYS A 228 10.65 9.23 -0.83
C LYS A 228 11.98 9.20 -1.61
N LYS A 229 13.08 8.88 -0.93
CA LYS A 229 14.41 8.80 -1.56
C LYS A 229 14.43 7.66 -2.58
N GLU A 230 14.05 6.45 -2.17
CA GLU A 230 14.04 5.27 -3.04
C GLU A 230 13.09 5.46 -4.22
N LEU A 231 11.93 6.08 -3.99
CA LEU A 231 10.99 6.41 -5.08
C LEU A 231 11.62 7.39 -6.07
N ASN A 232 12.24 8.47 -5.61
CA ASN A 232 12.90 9.43 -6.49
C ASN A 232 14.08 8.80 -7.26
N ASP A 233 14.92 8.02 -6.58
CA ASP A 233 16.12 7.42 -7.19
C ASP A 233 15.76 6.39 -8.27
N ASN A 234 14.67 5.66 -8.10
CA ASN A 234 14.27 4.58 -9.00
C ASN A 234 13.31 5.01 -10.12
N ILE A 235 12.48 6.04 -9.89
CA ILE A 235 11.45 6.47 -10.84
C ILE A 235 11.84 7.80 -11.53
N ASN A 236 12.94 8.40 -11.15
CA ASN A 236 13.37 9.69 -11.70
C ASN A 236 13.49 9.62 -13.24
N GLY A 237 12.84 10.57 -13.93
CA GLY A 237 12.73 10.60 -15.39
C GLY A 237 11.63 9.71 -15.99
N LYS A 238 11.03 8.80 -15.21
CA LYS A 238 9.91 7.95 -15.66
C LYS A 238 8.57 8.37 -15.05
N PHE A 239 8.56 9.35 -14.17
CA PHE A 239 7.36 9.84 -13.49
C PHE A 239 6.19 10.18 -14.43
N PRO A 240 6.38 10.89 -15.57
CA PRO A 240 5.26 11.22 -16.43
C PRO A 240 4.52 10.00 -16.97
N GLU A 241 5.24 8.94 -17.37
CA GLU A 241 4.64 7.69 -17.85
C GLU A 241 3.91 6.96 -16.74
N PHE A 242 4.52 6.83 -15.57
CA PHE A 242 3.91 6.22 -14.40
C PHE A 242 2.62 6.94 -13.98
N TRP A 243 2.63 8.27 -13.96
CA TRP A 243 1.45 9.06 -13.59
C TRP A 243 0.29 8.87 -14.56
N ASN A 244 0.56 8.79 -15.85
CA ASN A 244 -0.47 8.52 -16.85
C ASN A 244 -1.11 7.15 -16.63
N ILE A 245 -0.30 6.11 -16.40
CA ILE A 245 -0.78 4.76 -16.13
C ILE A 245 -1.60 4.71 -14.82
N LEU A 246 -1.10 5.33 -13.75
CA LEU A 246 -1.81 5.39 -12.48
C LEU A 246 -3.17 6.09 -12.62
N ILE A 247 -3.22 7.22 -13.31
CA ILE A 247 -4.45 7.99 -13.55
C ILE A 247 -5.43 7.17 -14.40
N GLU A 248 -4.96 6.56 -15.46
CA GLU A 248 -5.77 5.69 -16.32
C GLU A 248 -6.36 4.53 -15.52
N ASN A 249 -5.53 3.86 -14.73
CA ASN A 249 -5.98 2.76 -13.88
C ASN A 249 -7.01 3.22 -12.84
N LEU A 250 -6.81 4.38 -12.19
CA LEU A 250 -7.77 4.94 -11.22
C LEU A 250 -9.10 5.37 -11.85
N ASN A 251 -9.10 5.78 -13.11
CA ASN A 251 -10.31 6.12 -13.85
C ASN A 251 -11.08 4.87 -14.33
N ASN A 252 -10.43 3.72 -14.41
CA ASN A 252 -10.98 2.47 -14.91
C ASN A 252 -11.39 1.48 -13.79
N ILE A 253 -11.24 1.87 -12.50
CA ILE A 253 -11.76 1.13 -11.36
C ILE A 253 -13.29 1.20 -11.35
#